data_45ff77fc66e38995bea0cafdcb410d74
#
_entry.id   45ff77fc66e38995bea0cafdcb410d74
#
_cell.length_a   1.000
_cell.length_b   1.000
_cell.length_c   1.000
_cell.angle_alpha   90.00
_cell.angle_beta   90.00
_cell.angle_gamma   90.00
#
_symmetry.space_group_name_H-M   'P 1'
#
loop_
_entity.id
_entity.type
_entity.pdbx_description
1 polymer ?
#
loop_
_entity_poly.entity_id
_entity_poly.type
_entity_poly.pdbx_seq_one_letter_code
_entity_poly.pdbx_strand_id
1 'polypeptide(L)'
;MNYSDDAFVTMLLSMALSPNKEEYARPYGTQELKRLEERVHKSGLFHIGRLMNVDISGLMFQLDVSEEEAYRIYTLLNRSVQLSYTVENYLRQGIEVVTCYDDEYPQRLKRRMEDAAPPVFYRCGNAELLSRPMLAIVGISGVKTSPEVRDSVETLVRNGTRLGYTILTGGELGVSRVAMNFALEYGGMLVEVLGGDMAAHVHEDGVAELLATNRAAVISVEHPEALFTVSHAIARNKLLFSLAEAAFVFNTDGKRGELDAIRNRYCDWIYAWTGYANNAPLIARGAIAASNIPNMDIDALSRHWKNSQSEQLSLFDILEP
;
A
#
# COMPACT_ATOMS: atom_id res chain seq x y z
N MET A 1 4.09 -4.34 -21.44
CA MET A 1 5.12 -4.15 -20.37
C MET A 1 6.14 -5.25 -20.50
N ASN A 2 7.43 -4.94 -20.39
CA ASN A 2 8.48 -5.95 -20.26
C ASN A 2 8.85 -6.05 -18.79
N TYR A 3 8.30 -7.03 -18.10
CA TYR A 3 8.75 -7.37 -16.75
C TYR A 3 10.14 -8.03 -16.81
N SER A 4 10.97 -7.77 -15.81
CA SER A 4 12.20 -8.54 -15.61
C SER A 4 11.86 -10.00 -15.25
N ASP A 5 12.82 -10.92 -15.42
CA ASP A 5 12.62 -12.33 -15.03
C ASP A 5 12.28 -12.43 -13.51
N ASP A 6 12.90 -11.61 -12.68
CA ASP A 6 12.64 -11.56 -11.23
C ASP A 6 11.21 -11.07 -10.95
N ALA A 7 10.75 -10.02 -11.63
CA ALA A 7 9.40 -9.51 -11.52
C ALA A 7 8.36 -10.57 -11.97
N PHE A 8 8.61 -11.21 -13.11
CA PHE A 8 7.71 -12.22 -13.68
C PHE A 8 7.58 -13.45 -12.75
N VAL A 9 8.69 -13.96 -12.24
CA VAL A 9 8.70 -15.09 -11.29
C VAL A 9 8.03 -14.71 -9.97
N THR A 10 8.26 -13.49 -9.48
CA THR A 10 7.59 -12.97 -8.28
C THR A 10 6.07 -12.97 -8.46
N MET A 11 5.56 -12.51 -9.59
CA MET A 11 4.13 -12.57 -9.91
C MET A 11 3.64 -14.03 -9.97
N LEU A 12 4.37 -14.93 -10.66
CA LEU A 12 4.02 -16.35 -10.72
C LEU A 12 3.92 -16.98 -9.34
N LEU A 13 4.78 -16.66 -8.43
CA LEU A 13 4.83 -17.26 -7.10
C LEU A 13 3.82 -16.66 -6.11
N SER A 14 3.53 -15.36 -6.20
CA SER A 14 2.80 -14.65 -5.14
C SER A 14 1.39 -14.19 -5.51
N MET A 15 1.05 -14.00 -6.80
CA MET A 15 -0.28 -13.55 -7.18
C MET A 15 -1.32 -14.66 -7.09
N ALA A 16 -2.48 -14.35 -6.52
CA ALA A 16 -3.69 -15.12 -6.77
C ALA A 16 -4.21 -14.73 -8.16
N LEU A 17 -4.35 -15.70 -9.06
CA LEU A 17 -4.82 -15.46 -10.43
C LEU A 17 -6.35 -15.60 -10.56
N SER A 18 -7.01 -16.03 -9.51
CA SER A 18 -8.46 -16.12 -9.42
C SER A 18 -8.95 -15.82 -8.00
N PRO A 19 -9.85 -14.85 -7.80
CA PRO A 19 -10.35 -14.49 -6.47
C PRO A 19 -11.27 -15.56 -5.88
N ASN A 20 -11.90 -16.39 -6.72
CA ASN A 20 -13.03 -17.26 -6.36
C ASN A 20 -12.80 -18.73 -6.68
N LYS A 21 -11.61 -19.13 -7.13
CA LYS A 21 -11.31 -20.54 -7.46
C LYS A 21 -10.14 -21.01 -6.62
N GLU A 22 -10.23 -22.22 -6.10
CA GLU A 22 -9.07 -22.90 -5.52
C GLU A 22 -8.02 -23.07 -6.61
N GLU A 23 -6.83 -22.59 -6.33
CA GLU A 23 -5.67 -22.79 -7.21
C GLU A 23 -5.02 -24.13 -6.89
N TYR A 24 -4.45 -24.80 -7.91
CA TYR A 24 -3.76 -26.10 -7.76
C TYR A 24 -2.60 -26.03 -6.75
N ALA A 25 -2.00 -24.86 -6.59
CA ALA A 25 -0.98 -24.60 -5.60
C ALA A 25 -1.25 -23.22 -4.96
N ARG A 26 -1.13 -23.14 -3.64
CA ARG A 26 -1.35 -21.89 -2.90
C ARG A 26 -0.19 -20.91 -3.20
N PRO A 27 -0.48 -19.66 -3.63
CA PRO A 27 0.53 -18.62 -3.79
C PRO A 27 1.29 -18.34 -2.48
N TYR A 28 2.51 -17.84 -2.61
CA TYR A 28 3.34 -17.45 -1.48
C TYR A 28 2.85 -16.14 -0.88
N GLY A 29 2.69 -16.11 0.44
CA GLY A 29 2.55 -14.85 1.17
C GLY A 29 3.89 -14.10 1.25
N THR A 30 3.83 -12.81 1.56
CA THR A 30 5.02 -11.92 1.58
C THR A 30 6.21 -12.51 2.32
N GLN A 31 6.03 -12.97 3.56
CA GLN A 31 7.12 -13.53 4.35
C GLN A 31 7.61 -14.90 3.86
N GLU A 32 6.71 -15.72 3.29
CA GLU A 32 7.09 -16.99 2.70
C GLU A 32 7.96 -16.77 1.46
N LEU A 33 7.56 -15.83 0.58
CA LEU A 33 8.32 -15.48 -0.61
C LEU A 33 9.70 -14.94 -0.23
N LYS A 34 9.78 -14.08 0.78
CA LYS A 34 11.06 -13.56 1.26
C LYS A 34 12.03 -14.66 1.72
N ARG A 35 11.53 -15.66 2.46
CA ARG A 35 12.33 -16.83 2.85
C ARG A 35 12.77 -17.65 1.64
N LEU A 36 11.94 -17.76 0.62
CA LEU A 36 12.30 -18.42 -0.63
C LEU A 36 13.40 -17.65 -1.37
N GLU A 37 13.29 -16.31 -1.47
CA GLU A 37 14.33 -15.44 -2.05
C GLU A 37 15.68 -15.61 -1.33
N GLU A 38 15.67 -15.64 0.01
CA GLU A 38 16.88 -15.89 0.79
C GLU A 38 17.51 -17.27 0.50
N ARG A 39 16.69 -18.32 0.31
CA ARG A 39 17.17 -19.65 -0.09
C ARG A 39 17.76 -19.63 -1.49
N VAL A 40 17.08 -18.97 -2.44
CA VAL A 40 17.57 -18.77 -3.81
C VAL A 40 18.91 -18.05 -3.81
N HIS A 41 19.06 -17.02 -3.01
CA HIS A 41 20.33 -16.29 -2.91
C HIS A 41 21.45 -17.19 -2.34
N LYS A 42 21.18 -17.95 -1.28
CA LYS A 42 22.15 -18.88 -0.65
C LYS A 42 22.52 -20.07 -1.53
N SER A 43 21.63 -20.48 -2.44
CA SER A 43 21.87 -21.62 -3.35
C SER A 43 22.87 -21.31 -4.48
N GLY A 44 23.23 -20.03 -4.66
CA GLY A 44 24.09 -19.59 -5.76
C GLY A 44 23.34 -19.23 -7.05
N LEU A 45 22.00 -19.33 -7.07
CA LEU A 45 21.18 -18.83 -8.16
C LEU A 45 21.11 -17.29 -8.18
N PHE A 46 21.24 -16.66 -7.01
CA PHE A 46 21.26 -15.22 -6.73
C PHE A 46 19.96 -14.48 -7.07
N HIS A 47 19.27 -14.85 -8.15
CA HIS A 47 18.06 -14.19 -8.67
C HIS A 47 16.90 -15.16 -8.72
N ILE A 48 15.73 -14.74 -8.23
CA ILE A 48 14.52 -15.57 -8.19
C ILE A 48 14.03 -15.96 -9.60
N GLY A 49 14.29 -15.10 -10.60
CA GLY A 49 13.99 -15.37 -12.02
C GLY A 49 14.65 -16.64 -12.56
N ARG A 50 15.78 -17.07 -11.98
CA ARG A 50 16.47 -18.29 -12.38
C ARG A 50 15.69 -19.58 -12.09
N LEU A 51 14.69 -19.51 -11.20
CA LEU A 51 13.85 -20.67 -10.88
C LEU A 51 13.06 -21.21 -12.09
N MET A 52 12.80 -20.39 -13.11
CA MET A 52 12.09 -20.81 -14.33
C MET A 52 12.75 -21.98 -15.07
N ASN A 53 14.05 -22.16 -14.90
CA ASN A 53 14.84 -23.15 -15.62
C ASN A 53 15.23 -24.35 -14.75
N VAL A 54 14.63 -24.50 -13.56
CA VAL A 54 14.97 -25.54 -12.60
C VAL A 54 13.83 -26.55 -12.52
N ASP A 55 14.13 -27.82 -12.73
CA ASP A 55 13.17 -28.89 -12.55
C ASP A 55 12.94 -29.26 -11.06
N ILE A 56 11.98 -30.12 -10.77
CA ILE A 56 11.63 -30.49 -9.38
C ILE A 56 12.84 -31.01 -8.60
N SER A 57 13.63 -31.89 -9.23
CA SER A 57 14.83 -32.48 -8.60
C SER A 57 15.90 -31.40 -8.31
N GLY A 58 16.07 -30.48 -9.25
CA GLY A 58 16.95 -29.32 -9.08
C GLY A 58 16.49 -28.39 -7.95
N LEU A 59 15.18 -28.11 -7.87
CA LEU A 59 14.60 -27.31 -6.79
C LEU A 59 14.86 -27.95 -5.42
N MET A 60 14.61 -29.26 -5.30
CA MET A 60 14.89 -30.00 -4.04
C MET A 60 16.35 -29.89 -3.63
N PHE A 61 17.25 -30.12 -4.57
CA PHE A 61 18.69 -30.14 -4.29
C PHE A 61 19.27 -28.75 -4.03
N GLN A 62 18.95 -27.77 -4.89
CA GLN A 62 19.56 -26.43 -4.82
C GLN A 62 18.99 -25.58 -3.67
N LEU A 63 17.67 -25.70 -3.39
CA LEU A 63 17.02 -24.90 -2.37
C LEU A 63 16.91 -25.59 -1.03
N ASP A 64 17.30 -26.86 -0.93
CA ASP A 64 17.14 -27.71 0.27
C ASP A 64 15.67 -27.65 0.78
N VAL A 65 14.74 -27.97 -0.12
CA VAL A 65 13.30 -28.00 0.16
C VAL A 65 12.74 -29.41 0.01
N SER A 66 11.59 -29.66 0.67
CA SER A 66 10.88 -30.93 0.52
C SER A 66 10.35 -31.11 -0.90
N GLU A 67 10.04 -32.36 -1.28
CA GLU A 67 9.40 -32.69 -2.56
C GLU A 67 8.06 -31.94 -2.72
N GLU A 68 7.27 -31.84 -1.66
CA GLU A 68 6.01 -31.11 -1.65
C GLU A 68 6.21 -29.62 -1.98
N GLU A 69 7.20 -28.99 -1.36
CA GLU A 69 7.50 -27.58 -1.60
C GLU A 69 8.09 -27.35 -3.01
N ALA A 70 8.98 -28.26 -3.47
CA ALA A 70 9.49 -28.20 -4.83
C ALA A 70 8.36 -28.34 -5.87
N TYR A 71 7.41 -29.24 -5.63
CA TYR A 71 6.23 -29.42 -6.49
C TYR A 71 5.32 -28.17 -6.46
N ARG A 72 5.15 -27.54 -5.29
CA ARG A 72 4.41 -26.27 -5.18
C ARG A 72 5.07 -25.17 -6.01
N ILE A 73 6.38 -24.96 -5.87
CA ILE A 73 7.15 -23.98 -6.66
C ILE A 73 6.96 -24.28 -8.16
N TYR A 74 7.23 -25.51 -8.57
CA TYR A 74 7.13 -25.93 -9.96
C TYR A 74 5.73 -25.69 -10.54
N THR A 75 4.67 -26.01 -9.80
CA THR A 75 3.28 -25.79 -10.21
C THR A 75 2.98 -24.32 -10.40
N LEU A 76 3.42 -23.45 -9.48
CA LEU A 76 3.25 -22.01 -9.59
C LEU A 76 4.02 -21.41 -10.78
N LEU A 77 5.22 -21.87 -11.05
CA LEU A 77 6.03 -21.43 -12.19
C LEU A 77 5.40 -21.82 -13.55
N ASN A 78 4.68 -22.93 -13.62
CA ASN A 78 4.06 -23.42 -14.86
C ASN A 78 2.72 -22.74 -15.23
N ARG A 79 2.30 -21.69 -14.53
CA ARG A 79 1.06 -20.94 -14.85
C ARG A 79 1.30 -19.64 -15.66
N SER A 80 2.41 -19.57 -16.40
CA SER A 80 2.83 -18.38 -17.16
C SER A 80 1.79 -17.89 -18.18
N VAL A 81 1.13 -18.80 -18.88
CA VAL A 81 0.06 -18.46 -19.85
C VAL A 81 -1.14 -17.84 -19.13
N GLN A 82 -1.54 -18.43 -18.01
CA GLN A 82 -2.63 -17.90 -17.19
C GLN A 82 -2.29 -16.53 -16.62
N LEU A 83 -1.07 -16.34 -16.09
CA LEU A 83 -0.60 -15.04 -15.60
C LEU A 83 -0.64 -13.99 -16.71
N SER A 84 -0.09 -14.30 -17.89
CA SER A 84 -0.06 -13.35 -19.01
C SER A 84 -1.47 -12.91 -19.42
N TYR A 85 -2.42 -13.84 -19.51
CA TYR A 85 -3.82 -13.54 -19.80
C TYR A 85 -4.45 -12.67 -18.71
N THR A 86 -4.19 -12.97 -17.44
CA THR A 86 -4.70 -12.22 -16.29
C THR A 86 -4.18 -10.79 -16.28
N VAL A 87 -2.87 -10.61 -16.45
CA VAL A 87 -2.23 -9.28 -16.50
C VAL A 87 -2.76 -8.46 -17.69
N GLU A 88 -2.90 -9.08 -18.88
CA GLU A 88 -3.48 -8.39 -20.03
C GLU A 88 -4.93 -7.94 -19.77
N ASN A 89 -5.69 -8.75 -19.06
CA ASN A 89 -7.07 -8.42 -18.69
C ASN A 89 -7.15 -7.22 -17.72
N TYR A 90 -6.21 -7.15 -16.76
CA TYR A 90 -6.09 -5.99 -15.86
C TYR A 90 -5.69 -4.72 -16.63
N LEU A 91 -4.72 -4.82 -17.53
CA LEU A 91 -4.28 -3.69 -18.35
C LEU A 91 -5.42 -3.10 -19.20
N ARG A 92 -6.32 -3.94 -19.73
CA ARG A 92 -7.53 -3.48 -20.46
C ARG A 92 -8.49 -2.68 -19.56
N GLN A 93 -8.43 -2.88 -18.26
CA GLN A 93 -9.19 -2.14 -17.24
C GLN A 93 -8.41 -0.94 -16.66
N GLY A 94 -7.22 -0.64 -17.23
CA GLY A 94 -6.34 0.40 -16.69
C GLY A 94 -5.64 0.02 -15.38
N ILE A 95 -5.67 -1.26 -14.99
CA ILE A 95 -5.02 -1.76 -13.78
C ILE A 95 -3.69 -2.40 -14.15
N GLU A 96 -2.63 -1.91 -13.56
CA GLU A 96 -1.27 -2.41 -13.73
C GLU A 96 -0.83 -3.23 -12.53
N VAL A 97 0.02 -4.21 -12.75
CA VAL A 97 0.69 -4.98 -11.70
C VAL A 97 2.07 -4.40 -11.48
N VAL A 98 2.38 -4.01 -10.26
CA VAL A 98 3.68 -3.44 -9.88
C VAL A 98 4.36 -4.38 -8.91
N THR A 99 5.61 -4.75 -9.18
CA THR A 99 6.40 -5.65 -8.35
C THR A 99 7.50 -4.90 -7.60
N CYS A 100 8.04 -5.50 -6.55
CA CYS A 100 9.17 -4.92 -5.80
C CYS A 100 10.46 -4.77 -6.64
N TYR A 101 10.49 -5.31 -7.86
CA TYR A 101 11.60 -5.21 -8.81
C TYR A 101 11.43 -4.09 -9.84
N ASP A 102 10.25 -3.44 -9.88
CA ASP A 102 9.97 -2.35 -10.80
C ASP A 102 10.48 -1.01 -10.25
N ASP A 103 10.99 -0.13 -11.13
CA ASP A 103 11.48 1.21 -10.76
C ASP A 103 10.38 2.09 -10.13
N GLU A 104 9.14 1.85 -10.52
CA GLU A 104 7.97 2.56 -10.01
C GLU A 104 7.53 2.10 -8.61
N TYR A 105 8.13 1.04 -8.07
CA TYR A 105 7.81 0.57 -6.74
C TYR A 105 8.25 1.60 -5.69
N PRO A 106 7.34 2.06 -4.80
CA PRO A 106 7.67 3.13 -3.86
C PRO A 106 8.79 2.73 -2.89
N GLN A 107 9.94 3.39 -2.97
CA GLN A 107 11.10 3.10 -2.10
C GLN A 107 10.76 3.28 -0.61
N ARG A 108 9.78 4.15 -0.32
CA ARG A 108 9.25 4.35 1.02
C ARG A 108 8.65 3.07 1.61
N LEU A 109 7.97 2.25 0.80
CA LEU A 109 7.45 0.96 1.25
C LEU A 109 8.58 0.00 1.62
N LYS A 110 9.60 -0.12 0.75
CA LYS A 110 10.78 -0.97 1.04
C LYS A 110 11.44 -0.57 2.36
N ARG A 111 11.64 0.74 2.57
CA ARG A 111 12.33 1.25 3.76
C ARG A 111 11.50 1.08 5.05
N ARG A 112 10.19 1.34 5.02
CA ARG A 112 9.33 1.35 6.22
C ARG A 112 8.74 0.00 6.57
N MET A 113 8.51 -0.85 5.58
CA MET A 113 7.92 -2.17 5.79
C MET A 113 8.95 -3.29 5.78
N GLU A 114 10.16 -3.05 5.24
CA GLU A 114 11.23 -4.03 5.16
C GLU A 114 10.71 -5.38 4.61
N ASP A 115 10.88 -6.46 5.36
CA ASP A 115 10.41 -7.81 4.97
C ASP A 115 8.88 -7.95 4.91
N ALA A 116 8.14 -6.97 5.42
CA ALA A 116 6.68 -6.93 5.32
C ALA A 116 6.17 -6.16 4.08
N ALA A 117 7.08 -5.57 3.27
CA ALA A 117 6.72 -4.88 2.05
C ALA A 117 6.07 -5.86 1.04
N PRO A 118 4.90 -5.52 0.46
CA PRO A 118 4.23 -6.43 -0.46
C PRO A 118 5.09 -6.65 -1.71
N PRO A 119 5.34 -7.91 -2.12
CA PRO A 119 6.14 -8.18 -3.32
C PRO A 119 5.46 -7.71 -4.61
N VAL A 120 4.13 -7.62 -4.58
CA VAL A 120 3.27 -7.21 -5.69
C VAL A 120 2.12 -6.36 -5.14
N PHE A 121 1.73 -5.32 -5.88
CA PHE A 121 0.47 -4.61 -5.70
C PHE A 121 -0.13 -4.20 -7.05
N TYR A 122 -1.42 -3.87 -7.05
CA TYR A 122 -2.15 -3.41 -8.22
C TYR A 122 -2.29 -1.90 -8.18
N ARG A 123 -2.18 -1.23 -9.34
CA ARG A 123 -2.31 0.21 -9.49
C ARG A 123 -3.19 0.57 -10.68
N CYS A 124 -4.06 1.57 -10.50
CA CYS A 124 -4.73 2.29 -11.59
C CYS A 124 -4.41 3.77 -11.46
N GLY A 125 -4.07 4.45 -12.56
CA GLY A 125 -3.82 5.89 -12.60
C GLY A 125 -2.34 6.29 -12.45
N ASN A 126 -2.09 7.50 -11.98
CA ASN A 126 -0.81 8.17 -12.06
C ASN A 126 0.24 7.58 -11.09
N ALA A 127 1.26 6.90 -11.64
CA ALA A 127 2.37 6.31 -10.90
C ALA A 127 3.19 7.33 -10.10
N GLU A 128 3.39 8.53 -10.65
CA GLU A 128 4.25 9.55 -10.04
C GLU A 128 3.73 9.99 -8.66
N LEU A 129 2.41 9.85 -8.42
CA LEU A 129 1.83 10.21 -7.13
C LEU A 129 2.38 9.37 -5.98
N LEU A 130 2.79 8.12 -6.24
CA LEU A 130 3.34 7.22 -5.22
C LEU A 130 4.73 7.64 -4.73
N SER A 131 5.45 8.45 -5.48
CA SER A 131 6.75 9.01 -5.08
C SER A 131 6.64 10.35 -4.33
N ARG A 132 5.47 11.02 -4.41
CA ARG A 132 5.25 12.33 -3.78
C ARG A 132 5.03 12.23 -2.27
N PRO A 133 5.24 13.32 -1.51
CA PRO A 133 4.84 13.36 -0.10
C PRO A 133 3.33 13.26 0.04
N MET A 134 2.84 12.43 0.98
CA MET A 134 1.42 12.14 1.16
C MET A 134 0.93 12.48 2.55
N LEU A 135 -0.26 13.08 2.62
CA LEU A 135 -0.98 13.36 3.85
C LEU A 135 -2.16 12.41 3.97
N ALA A 136 -2.09 11.46 4.91
CA ALA A 136 -3.15 10.48 5.12
C ALA A 136 -4.29 11.04 5.96
N ILE A 137 -5.52 10.81 5.49
CA ILE A 137 -6.77 11.15 6.18
C ILE A 137 -7.55 9.85 6.39
N VAL A 138 -7.67 9.42 7.64
CA VAL A 138 -8.13 8.08 8.02
C VAL A 138 -9.36 8.17 8.90
N GLY A 139 -10.32 7.30 8.63
CA GLY A 139 -11.51 7.11 9.46
C GLY A 139 -12.24 5.83 9.09
N ILE A 140 -12.99 5.26 10.03
CA ILE A 140 -13.77 4.05 9.77
C ILE A 140 -14.98 4.33 8.87
N SER A 141 -15.27 3.37 8.00
CA SER A 141 -16.45 3.40 7.12
C SER A 141 -17.77 3.37 7.91
N GLY A 142 -18.80 3.98 7.31
CA GLY A 142 -20.17 3.94 7.86
C GLY A 142 -20.43 4.85 9.05
N VAL A 143 -19.44 5.54 9.59
CA VAL A 143 -19.66 6.57 10.61
C VAL A 143 -20.01 7.90 9.94
N LYS A 144 -21.15 8.49 10.34
CA LYS A 144 -21.57 9.79 9.82
C LYS A 144 -20.55 10.87 10.20
N THR A 145 -20.06 11.56 9.20
CA THR A 145 -19.11 12.66 9.38
C THR A 145 -19.83 13.87 9.99
N SER A 146 -19.44 14.28 11.20
CA SER A 146 -19.96 15.50 11.84
C SER A 146 -19.47 16.75 11.10
N PRO A 147 -20.16 17.91 11.24
CA PRO A 147 -19.69 19.18 10.67
C PRO A 147 -18.25 19.51 11.09
N GLU A 148 -17.90 19.34 12.37
CA GLU A 148 -16.56 19.59 12.88
C GLU A 148 -15.49 18.71 12.22
N VAL A 149 -15.77 17.41 12.00
CA VAL A 149 -14.88 16.50 11.27
C VAL A 149 -14.78 16.94 9.81
N ARG A 150 -15.90 17.34 9.19
CA ARG A 150 -15.90 17.82 7.81
C ARG A 150 -15.01 19.07 7.64
N ASP A 151 -15.14 20.05 8.52
CA ASP A 151 -14.35 21.29 8.51
C ASP A 151 -12.85 21.00 8.73
N SER A 152 -12.56 20.02 9.60
CA SER A 152 -11.19 19.55 9.85
C SER A 152 -10.59 18.88 8.62
N VAL A 153 -11.34 17.99 7.96
CA VAL A 153 -10.92 17.33 6.70
C VAL A 153 -10.71 18.35 5.60
N GLU A 154 -11.64 19.31 5.46
CA GLU A 154 -11.52 20.42 4.49
C GLU A 154 -10.22 21.18 4.69
N THR A 155 -9.92 21.57 5.95
CA THR A 155 -8.70 22.31 6.29
C THR A 155 -7.44 21.52 5.93
N LEU A 156 -7.40 20.22 6.24
CA LEU A 156 -6.28 19.35 5.92
C LEU A 156 -6.09 19.21 4.41
N VAL A 157 -7.16 18.95 3.66
CA VAL A 157 -7.09 18.78 2.21
C VAL A 157 -6.65 20.06 1.52
N ARG A 158 -7.29 21.20 1.86
CA ARG A 158 -6.95 22.52 1.28
C ARG A 158 -5.50 22.91 1.55
N ASN A 159 -5.05 22.79 2.80
CA ASN A 159 -3.68 23.16 3.17
C ASN A 159 -2.68 22.15 2.63
N GLY A 160 -2.97 20.85 2.69
CA GLY A 160 -2.13 19.80 2.12
C GLY A 160 -1.92 19.99 0.62
N THR A 161 -3.01 20.24 -0.13
CA THR A 161 -2.97 20.54 -1.57
C THR A 161 -2.09 21.77 -1.87
N ARG A 162 -2.31 22.88 -1.14
CA ARG A 162 -1.52 24.11 -1.27
C ARG A 162 -0.02 23.88 -1.01
N LEU A 163 0.33 22.99 -0.10
CA LEU A 163 1.71 22.63 0.25
C LEU A 163 2.32 21.58 -0.65
N GLY A 164 1.57 21.08 -1.64
CA GLY A 164 2.03 20.09 -2.62
C GLY A 164 1.95 18.64 -2.17
N TYR A 165 1.24 18.35 -1.07
CA TYR A 165 0.97 16.97 -0.64
C TYR A 165 -0.09 16.32 -1.53
N THR A 166 0.10 15.04 -1.80
CA THR A 166 -0.96 14.16 -2.29
C THR A 166 -1.82 13.72 -1.11
N ILE A 167 -3.13 13.79 -1.24
CA ILE A 167 -4.06 13.31 -0.21
C ILE A 167 -4.12 11.78 -0.32
N LEU A 168 -4.03 11.11 0.82
CA LEU A 168 -4.00 9.65 0.91
C LEU A 168 -5.18 9.17 1.74
N THR A 169 -6.00 8.27 1.21
CA THR A 169 -7.20 7.75 1.89
C THR A 169 -7.36 6.24 1.68
N GLY A 170 -8.34 5.66 2.40
CA GLY A 170 -8.71 4.26 2.25
C GLY A 170 -9.83 3.99 1.22
N GLY A 171 -10.32 5.01 0.50
CA GLY A 171 -11.39 4.85 -0.51
C GLY A 171 -12.79 4.56 0.05
N GLU A 172 -12.98 4.52 1.37
CA GLU A 172 -14.24 4.13 1.98
C GLU A 172 -15.23 5.29 2.11
N LEU A 173 -16.50 4.95 2.35
CA LEU A 173 -17.51 5.95 2.73
C LEU A 173 -17.16 6.60 4.07
N GLY A 174 -17.59 7.85 4.27
CA GLY A 174 -17.30 8.64 5.47
C GLY A 174 -16.13 9.62 5.25
N VAL A 175 -15.15 9.62 6.13
CA VAL A 175 -14.03 10.59 6.12
C VAL A 175 -13.23 10.53 4.81
N SER A 176 -12.96 9.33 4.27
CA SER A 176 -12.24 9.14 3.00
C SER A 176 -12.99 9.80 1.83
N ARG A 177 -14.30 9.57 1.73
CA ARG A 177 -15.15 10.16 0.68
C ARG A 177 -15.22 11.70 0.79
N VAL A 178 -15.27 12.22 2.00
CA VAL A 178 -15.23 13.68 2.26
C VAL A 178 -13.87 14.25 1.81
N ALA A 179 -12.77 13.57 2.11
CA ALA A 179 -11.45 14.00 1.68
C ALA A 179 -11.29 13.98 0.14
N MET A 180 -11.81 12.94 -0.53
CA MET A 180 -11.84 12.86 -2.00
C MET A 180 -12.62 14.06 -2.60
N ASN A 181 -13.82 14.35 -2.09
CA ASN A 181 -14.64 15.46 -2.59
C ASN A 181 -13.91 16.80 -2.47
N PHE A 182 -13.25 17.06 -1.36
CA PHE A 182 -12.43 18.26 -1.20
C PHE A 182 -11.17 18.25 -2.07
N ALA A 183 -10.56 17.08 -2.32
CA ALA A 183 -9.46 16.98 -3.27
C ALA A 183 -9.91 17.34 -4.70
N LEU A 184 -11.12 16.94 -5.11
CA LEU A 184 -11.74 17.38 -6.36
C LEU A 184 -11.92 18.90 -6.37
N GLU A 185 -12.56 19.44 -5.34
CA GLU A 185 -12.93 20.86 -5.21
C GLU A 185 -11.71 21.78 -5.23
N TYR A 186 -10.65 21.44 -4.51
CA TYR A 186 -9.43 22.25 -4.41
C TYR A 186 -8.35 21.92 -5.46
N GLY A 187 -8.67 21.08 -6.45
CA GLY A 187 -7.70 20.71 -7.49
C GLY A 187 -6.52 19.87 -6.98
N GLY A 188 -6.70 19.17 -5.85
CA GLY A 188 -5.71 18.33 -5.23
C GLY A 188 -5.45 17.01 -5.98
N MET A 189 -4.42 16.31 -5.56
CA MET A 189 -4.07 14.96 -6.01
C MET A 189 -4.45 13.94 -4.94
N LEU A 190 -4.90 12.76 -5.36
CA LEU A 190 -5.42 11.71 -4.47
C LEU A 190 -4.71 10.37 -4.72
N VAL A 191 -4.38 9.68 -3.65
CA VAL A 191 -4.06 8.24 -3.68
C VAL A 191 -5.06 7.52 -2.77
N GLU A 192 -5.70 6.48 -3.28
CA GLU A 192 -6.56 5.62 -2.49
C GLU A 192 -5.95 4.22 -2.37
N VAL A 193 -5.87 3.72 -1.14
CA VAL A 193 -5.40 2.36 -0.84
C VAL A 193 -6.60 1.51 -0.48
N LEU A 194 -6.92 0.53 -1.31
CA LEU A 194 -8.12 -0.28 -1.17
C LEU A 194 -7.85 -1.62 -0.48
N GLY A 195 -8.84 -2.09 0.27
CA GLY A 195 -8.87 -3.43 0.84
C GLY A 195 -9.75 -4.40 0.06
N GLY A 196 -10.02 -4.13 -1.21
CA GLY A 196 -10.83 -4.97 -2.10
C GLY A 196 -11.63 -4.17 -3.10
N ASP A 197 -12.26 -4.87 -4.04
CA ASP A 197 -13.17 -4.35 -5.07
C ASP A 197 -12.61 -3.19 -5.92
N MET A 198 -11.31 -3.25 -6.20
CA MET A 198 -10.63 -2.21 -6.97
C MET A 198 -11.22 -2.07 -8.37
N ALA A 199 -11.58 -3.19 -9.01
CA ALA A 199 -12.11 -3.20 -10.37
C ALA A 199 -13.43 -2.42 -10.50
N ALA A 200 -14.28 -2.43 -9.48
CA ALA A 200 -15.50 -1.63 -9.45
C ALA A 200 -15.21 -0.17 -9.01
N HIS A 201 -14.36 0.00 -8.00
CA HIS A 201 -14.08 1.30 -7.39
C HIS A 201 -13.49 2.33 -8.38
N VAL A 202 -12.62 1.91 -9.29
CA VAL A 202 -12.01 2.82 -10.29
C VAL A 202 -13.02 3.42 -11.26
N HIS A 203 -14.21 2.87 -11.33
CA HIS A 203 -15.32 3.38 -12.17
C HIS A 203 -16.34 4.21 -11.40
N GLU A 204 -16.17 4.37 -10.07
CA GLU A 204 -17.05 5.27 -9.29
C GLU A 204 -16.89 6.72 -9.73
N ASP A 205 -18.00 7.47 -9.72
CA ASP A 205 -18.02 8.91 -10.00
C ASP A 205 -16.91 9.65 -9.26
N GLY A 206 -16.44 10.67 -9.38
CA GLY A 206 -15.36 11.34 -8.63
C GLY A 206 -13.98 10.63 -8.69
N VAL A 207 -13.90 9.33 -8.48
CA VAL A 207 -12.65 8.56 -8.66
C VAL A 207 -12.30 8.52 -10.14
N ALA A 208 -13.25 8.15 -10.99
CA ALA A 208 -13.07 8.13 -12.45
C ALA A 208 -12.71 9.52 -13.01
N GLU A 209 -13.29 10.61 -12.47
CA GLU A 209 -12.95 11.98 -12.85
C GLU A 209 -11.50 12.33 -12.48
N LEU A 210 -11.05 11.99 -11.28
CA LEU A 210 -9.66 12.21 -10.86
C LEU A 210 -8.68 11.38 -11.68
N LEU A 211 -9.00 10.12 -11.97
CA LEU A 211 -8.19 9.25 -12.84
C LEU A 211 -8.09 9.81 -14.26
N ALA A 212 -9.21 10.23 -14.86
CA ALA A 212 -9.26 10.81 -16.21
C ALA A 212 -8.46 12.12 -16.33
N THR A 213 -8.34 12.88 -15.23
CA THR A 213 -7.55 14.12 -15.17
C THR A 213 -6.12 13.89 -14.69
N ASN A 214 -5.67 12.63 -14.58
CA ASN A 214 -4.34 12.24 -14.11
C ASN A 214 -3.98 12.73 -12.70
N ARG A 215 -5.01 12.98 -11.87
CA ARG A 215 -4.88 13.49 -10.50
C ARG A 215 -5.06 12.42 -9.42
N ALA A 216 -5.30 11.17 -9.81
CA ALA A 216 -5.41 10.07 -8.84
C ALA A 216 -4.54 8.87 -9.19
N ALA A 217 -4.24 8.10 -8.15
CA ALA A 217 -3.86 6.70 -8.24
C ALA A 217 -4.66 5.89 -7.22
N VAL A 218 -5.14 4.74 -7.65
CA VAL A 218 -5.80 3.75 -6.80
C VAL A 218 -4.89 2.54 -6.70
N ILE A 219 -4.61 2.05 -5.50
CA ILE A 219 -3.74 0.89 -5.28
C ILE A 219 -4.38 -0.13 -4.35
N SER A 220 -4.05 -1.40 -4.56
CA SER A 220 -4.45 -2.50 -3.68
C SER A 220 -3.39 -3.60 -3.66
N VAL A 221 -3.21 -4.25 -2.52
CA VAL A 221 -2.42 -5.50 -2.42
C VAL A 221 -3.28 -6.73 -2.65
N GLU A 222 -4.59 -6.55 -2.65
CA GLU A 222 -5.56 -7.62 -2.87
C GLU A 222 -5.91 -7.73 -4.36
N HIS A 223 -6.32 -8.93 -4.78
CA HIS A 223 -6.82 -9.14 -6.14
C HIS A 223 -7.87 -8.06 -6.52
N PRO A 224 -7.84 -7.48 -7.74
CA PRO A 224 -8.74 -6.38 -8.11
C PRO A 224 -10.23 -6.64 -7.91
N GLU A 225 -10.66 -7.90 -8.01
CA GLU A 225 -12.05 -8.33 -7.80
C GLU A 225 -12.29 -8.95 -6.41
N ALA A 226 -11.30 -8.88 -5.49
CA ALA A 226 -11.45 -9.44 -4.16
C ALA A 226 -12.47 -8.64 -3.35
N LEU A 227 -13.39 -9.34 -2.70
CA LEU A 227 -14.33 -8.71 -1.78
C LEU A 227 -13.61 -8.18 -0.54
N PHE A 228 -14.14 -7.10 0.00
CA PHE A 228 -13.63 -6.53 1.25
C PHE A 228 -13.76 -7.50 2.42
N THR A 229 -12.67 -7.66 3.17
CA THR A 229 -12.64 -8.41 4.44
C THR A 229 -11.91 -7.62 5.52
N VAL A 230 -12.08 -8.01 6.78
CA VAL A 230 -11.35 -7.37 7.90
C VAL A 230 -9.83 -7.57 7.77
N SER A 231 -9.38 -8.72 7.27
CA SER A 231 -7.95 -8.97 7.02
C SER A 231 -7.40 -8.07 5.92
N HIS A 232 -8.14 -7.86 4.84
CA HIS A 232 -7.79 -6.93 3.77
C HIS A 232 -7.72 -5.48 4.28
N ALA A 233 -8.65 -5.07 5.15
CA ALA A 233 -8.59 -3.75 5.79
C ALA A 233 -7.31 -3.55 6.62
N ILE A 234 -6.85 -4.59 7.33
CA ILE A 234 -5.59 -4.54 8.09
C ILE A 234 -4.39 -4.41 7.14
N ALA A 235 -4.33 -5.20 6.06
CA ALA A 235 -3.26 -5.13 5.06
C ALA A 235 -3.24 -3.75 4.38
N ARG A 236 -4.40 -3.24 3.96
CA ARG A 236 -4.58 -1.90 3.42
C ARG A 236 -4.05 -0.82 4.36
N ASN A 237 -4.42 -0.86 5.65
CA ASN A 237 -3.97 0.16 6.60
C ASN A 237 -2.45 0.16 6.77
N LYS A 238 -1.80 -1.02 6.82
CA LYS A 238 -0.33 -1.09 6.85
C LYS A 238 0.29 -0.36 5.66
N LEU A 239 -0.21 -0.63 4.46
CA LEU A 239 0.26 0.01 3.24
C LEU A 239 0.02 1.53 3.27
N LEU A 240 -1.19 1.96 3.66
CA LEU A 240 -1.58 3.36 3.75
C LEU A 240 -0.64 4.14 4.69
N PHE A 241 -0.44 3.66 5.92
CA PHE A 241 0.44 4.35 6.87
C PHE A 241 1.90 4.35 6.40
N SER A 242 2.37 3.29 5.73
CA SER A 242 3.74 3.21 5.22
C SER A 242 4.01 4.19 4.07
N LEU A 243 2.98 4.62 3.36
CA LEU A 243 3.07 5.63 2.30
C LEU A 243 2.99 7.07 2.84
N ALA A 244 2.38 7.29 4.00
CA ALA A 244 2.11 8.62 4.53
C ALA A 244 3.34 9.31 5.12
N GLU A 245 3.54 10.61 4.85
CA GLU A 245 4.43 11.47 5.64
C GLU A 245 3.86 11.71 7.03
N ALA A 246 2.58 12.06 7.08
CA ALA A 246 1.81 12.21 8.29
C ALA A 246 0.39 11.67 8.09
N ALA A 247 -0.23 11.17 9.15
CA ALA A 247 -1.57 10.63 9.14
C ALA A 247 -2.45 11.28 10.20
N PHE A 248 -3.67 11.65 9.80
CA PHE A 248 -4.71 12.18 10.68
C PHE A 248 -5.83 11.16 10.82
N VAL A 249 -5.97 10.58 12.00
CA VAL A 249 -6.99 9.59 12.33
C VAL A 249 -8.15 10.28 13.04
N PHE A 250 -9.29 10.40 12.34
CA PHE A 250 -10.50 11.03 12.87
C PHE A 250 -11.31 10.10 13.75
N ASN A 251 -11.42 8.85 13.33
CA ASN A 251 -12.05 7.81 14.12
C ASN A 251 -11.45 6.44 13.80
N THR A 252 -11.40 5.57 14.79
CA THR A 252 -10.94 4.19 14.66
C THR A 252 -11.90 3.23 15.36
N ASP A 253 -11.90 1.98 14.94
CA ASP A 253 -12.57 0.90 15.69
C ASP A 253 -11.68 0.31 16.81
N GLY A 254 -10.49 0.87 17.00
CA GLY A 254 -9.52 0.41 18.00
C GLY A 254 -8.85 -0.92 17.67
N LYS A 255 -9.05 -1.44 16.44
CA LYS A 255 -8.50 -2.71 16.00
C LYS A 255 -7.09 -2.56 15.40
N ARG A 256 -6.60 -3.65 14.82
CA ARG A 256 -5.16 -3.86 14.57
C ARG A 256 -4.48 -2.91 13.60
N GLY A 257 -5.16 -2.35 12.60
CA GLY A 257 -4.50 -1.65 11.50
C GLY A 257 -3.71 -0.41 11.94
N GLU A 258 -4.35 0.51 12.65
CA GLU A 258 -3.75 1.74 13.15
C GLU A 258 -2.77 1.47 14.29
N LEU A 259 -3.11 0.52 15.18
CA LEU A 259 -2.23 0.13 16.28
C LEU A 259 -0.95 -0.55 15.79
N ASP A 260 -1.05 -1.38 14.74
CA ASP A 260 0.10 -2.00 14.09
C ASP A 260 0.98 -0.93 13.40
N ALA A 261 0.40 0.12 12.83
CA ALA A 261 1.15 1.21 12.21
C ALA A 261 2.00 1.98 13.24
N ILE A 262 1.45 2.25 14.42
CA ILE A 262 2.18 2.88 15.53
C ILE A 262 3.28 1.95 16.05
N ARG A 263 2.93 0.70 16.32
CA ARG A 263 3.85 -0.29 16.87
C ARG A 263 5.07 -0.54 15.97
N ASN A 264 4.86 -0.62 14.66
CA ASN A 264 5.90 -0.91 13.68
C ASN A 264 6.51 0.34 13.06
N ARG A 265 6.13 1.53 13.52
CA ARG A 265 6.62 2.83 13.04
C ARG A 265 6.48 3.00 11.52
N TYR A 266 5.36 2.52 10.96
CA TYR A 266 5.10 2.67 9.51
C TYR A 266 4.88 4.13 9.08
N CYS A 267 4.51 5.01 10.01
CA CYS A 267 4.42 6.44 9.83
C CYS A 267 4.95 7.15 11.08
N ASP A 268 5.80 8.15 10.91
CA ASP A 268 6.44 8.85 12.01
C ASP A 268 5.49 9.81 12.73
N TRP A 269 4.52 10.36 12.00
CA TRP A 269 3.61 11.40 12.48
C TRP A 269 2.16 10.94 12.38
N ILE A 270 1.63 10.32 13.43
CA ILE A 270 0.24 9.90 13.50
C ILE A 270 -0.49 10.77 14.51
N TYR A 271 -1.42 11.59 14.01
CA TYR A 271 -2.29 12.45 14.80
C TYR A 271 -3.63 11.77 15.00
N ALA A 272 -4.12 11.69 16.25
CA ALA A 272 -5.42 11.11 16.55
C ALA A 272 -6.34 12.19 17.13
N TRP A 273 -7.49 12.39 16.49
CA TRP A 273 -8.48 13.36 16.93
C TRP A 273 -9.09 12.99 18.30
N THR A 274 -9.04 13.92 19.26
CA THR A 274 -9.49 13.66 20.64
C THR A 274 -11.02 13.70 20.81
N GLY A 275 -11.75 14.25 19.84
CA GLY A 275 -13.22 14.29 19.85
C GLY A 275 -13.90 12.95 19.64
N TYR A 276 -13.14 11.88 19.38
CA TYR A 276 -13.66 10.51 19.27
C TYR A 276 -13.01 9.58 20.29
N ALA A 277 -13.80 9.12 21.26
CA ALA A 277 -13.30 8.39 22.43
C ALA A 277 -12.51 7.10 22.08
N ASN A 278 -12.87 6.43 20.99
CA ASN A 278 -12.17 5.21 20.53
C ASN A 278 -10.74 5.48 20.03
N ASN A 279 -10.33 6.74 19.85
CA ASN A 279 -8.94 7.10 19.54
C ASN A 279 -8.02 7.08 20.77
N ALA A 280 -8.56 7.05 22.00
CA ALA A 280 -7.74 7.04 23.23
C ALA A 280 -6.69 5.90 23.26
N PRO A 281 -6.96 4.67 22.81
CA PRO A 281 -5.95 3.62 22.72
C PRO A 281 -4.78 3.94 21.77
N LEU A 282 -5.02 4.70 20.69
CA LEU A 282 -3.97 5.13 19.77
C LEU A 282 -3.05 6.16 20.45
N ILE A 283 -3.66 7.13 21.10
CA ILE A 283 -2.93 8.19 21.85
C ILE A 283 -2.09 7.57 22.99
N ALA A 284 -2.67 6.61 23.72
CA ALA A 284 -1.96 5.90 24.79
C ALA A 284 -0.74 5.08 24.27
N ARG A 285 -0.69 4.78 22.97
CA ARG A 285 0.40 4.03 22.32
C ARG A 285 1.34 4.89 21.49
N GLY A 286 1.20 6.22 21.56
CA GLY A 286 2.17 7.13 20.95
C GLY A 286 1.65 7.97 19.79
N ALA A 287 0.36 7.86 19.40
CA ALA A 287 -0.22 8.84 18.50
C ALA A 287 -0.30 10.23 19.17
N ILE A 288 -0.09 11.26 18.39
CA ILE A 288 -0.14 12.65 18.84
C ILE A 288 -1.61 13.07 18.99
N ALA A 289 -1.99 13.53 20.19
CA ALA A 289 -3.35 14.01 20.43
C ALA A 289 -3.62 15.30 19.64
N ALA A 290 -4.66 15.31 18.82
CA ALA A 290 -5.10 16.45 18.04
C ALA A 290 -6.52 16.89 18.46
N SER A 291 -6.62 18.02 19.18
CA SER A 291 -7.90 18.52 19.70
C SER A 291 -8.58 19.54 18.78
N ASN A 292 -7.83 20.25 17.96
CA ASN A 292 -8.34 21.34 17.12
C ASN A 292 -7.65 21.38 15.77
N ILE A 293 -7.95 20.42 14.90
CA ILE A 293 -7.33 20.28 13.59
C ILE A 293 -7.59 21.52 12.69
N PRO A 294 -8.79 22.15 12.68
CA PRO A 294 -9.02 23.36 11.86
C PRO A 294 -8.07 24.53 12.15
N ASN A 295 -7.55 24.61 13.36
CA ASN A 295 -6.62 25.68 13.76
C ASN A 295 -5.16 25.21 13.87
N MET A 296 -4.83 23.99 13.38
CA MET A 296 -3.44 23.52 13.35
C MET A 296 -2.64 24.27 12.28
N ASP A 297 -1.45 24.71 12.62
CA ASP A 297 -0.48 25.26 11.66
C ASP A 297 0.16 24.13 10.84
N ILE A 298 -0.50 23.74 9.75
CA ILE A 298 -0.03 22.68 8.85
C ILE A 298 1.27 23.11 8.14
N ASP A 299 1.52 24.40 7.94
CA ASP A 299 2.78 24.90 7.39
C ASP A 299 3.97 24.64 8.34
N ALA A 300 3.79 24.93 9.63
CA ALA A 300 4.81 24.64 10.65
C ALA A 300 5.05 23.13 10.78
N LEU A 301 3.99 22.32 10.82
CA LEU A 301 4.10 20.85 10.86
C LEU A 301 4.81 20.31 9.61
N SER A 302 4.47 20.79 8.44
CA SER A 302 5.10 20.39 7.18
C SER A 302 6.62 20.69 7.18
N ARG A 303 7.03 21.84 7.68
CA ARG A 303 8.46 22.16 7.83
C ARG A 303 9.15 21.21 8.81
N HIS A 304 8.48 20.90 9.93
CA HIS A 304 9.01 19.98 10.93
C HIS A 304 9.19 18.56 10.36
N TRP A 305 8.21 18.03 9.63
CA TRP A 305 8.31 16.71 8.99
C TRP A 305 9.47 16.64 7.98
N LYS A 306 9.64 17.68 7.15
CA LYS A 306 10.73 17.76 6.16
C LYS A 306 12.11 17.84 6.81
N ASN A 307 12.27 18.63 7.86
CA ASN A 307 13.54 18.76 8.57
C ASN A 307 13.95 17.45 9.23
N SER A 308 13.02 16.76 9.89
CA SER A 308 13.30 15.46 10.52
C SER A 308 13.76 14.40 9.54
N GLN A 309 13.25 14.42 8.30
CA GLN A 309 13.70 13.50 7.25
C GLN A 309 15.11 13.83 6.74
N SER A 310 15.43 15.12 6.58
CA SER A 310 16.78 15.52 6.15
C SER A 310 17.85 15.22 7.20
N GLU A 311 17.52 15.32 8.48
CA GLU A 311 18.41 14.92 9.58
C GLU A 311 18.64 13.40 9.60
N GLN A 312 17.61 12.58 9.33
CA GLN A 312 17.75 11.13 9.23
C GLN A 312 18.62 10.73 8.03
N LEU A 313 18.41 11.34 6.86
CA LEU A 313 19.22 11.07 5.67
C LEU A 313 20.69 11.45 5.87
N SER A 314 20.98 12.58 6.51
CA SER A 314 22.36 12.99 6.80
C SER A 314 23.06 12.07 7.81
N LEU A 315 22.34 11.44 8.72
CA LEU A 315 22.88 10.43 9.64
C LEU A 315 23.19 9.10 8.94
N PHE A 316 22.39 8.70 7.95
CA PHE A 316 22.69 7.51 7.14
C PHE A 316 23.87 7.71 6.21
N ASP A 317 24.01 8.89 5.59
CA ASP A 317 25.16 9.24 4.73
C ASP A 317 26.50 9.28 5.49
N ILE A 318 26.48 9.45 6.80
CA ILE A 318 27.67 9.45 7.67
C ILE A 318 28.04 8.01 8.11
N LEU A 319 27.11 7.08 8.04
CA LEU A 319 27.27 5.70 8.54
C LEU A 319 27.58 4.66 7.44
N GLU A 320 27.54 5.03 6.16
CA GLU A 320 28.07 4.19 5.08
C GLU A 320 29.57 4.52 4.86
N PRO A 321 30.45 3.50 5.06
CA PRO A 321 31.89 3.65 4.84
C PRO A 321 32.27 3.66 3.36
#